data_b46060c164c02da83a907299cafc40f5
#
_entry.id   b46060c164c02da83a907299cafc40f5
#
_cell.length_a   1.000
_cell.length_b   1.000
_cell.length_c   1.000
_cell.angle_alpha   90.00
_cell.angle_beta   90.00
_cell.angle_gamma   90.00
#
_symmetry.space_group_name_H-M   'P 1'
#
loop_
_entity.id
_entity.type
_entity.pdbx_description
1 polymer ?
#
loop_
_entity_poly.entity_id
_entity_poly.type
_entity_poly.pdbx_seq_one_letter_code
_entity_poly.pdbx_strand_id
1 'polypeptide(L)'
;SQLIVGPVYEDELAPVLRIAEQEGIPVVSPLATIDHTHSDVLFQMAPDPARKYAKLARPLNSGRRVVLIYSQHTDTAFEQAVKALIPDVGYETFRYEQGSNIGSILSARDSALLVVLSGKETEVDSILAALASASSNIIARGHSAPQYDVIGGPHWNRFDNIDRNLFFKNRVTFISTYHAKRDDERIRTFDNRYISAFGSLPTLYSYRGYDAAVLFGSAMFDDINGFFDDETFTPLQTPYRFTRTADGNRVNTEWVRVVYNDNYTITLE
;
A
#
# COMPACT_ATOMS: atom_id res chain seq x y z
N SER A 1 -30.62 12.42 10.44
CA SER A 1 -29.63 11.81 9.49
C SER A 1 -29.59 10.32 9.73
N GLN A 2 -29.31 9.55 8.67
CA GLN A 2 -29.17 8.09 8.76
C GLN A 2 -27.71 7.65 8.74
N LEU A 3 -26.81 8.56 8.36
CA LEU A 3 -25.37 8.34 8.22
C LEU A 3 -24.64 9.68 8.31
N ILE A 4 -23.47 9.69 8.93
CA ILE A 4 -22.54 10.83 8.92
C ILE A 4 -21.23 10.37 8.27
N VAL A 5 -20.80 11.04 7.19
CA VAL A 5 -19.49 10.84 6.57
C VAL A 5 -18.59 12.01 6.93
N GLY A 6 -17.60 11.77 7.74
CA GLY A 6 -16.77 12.74 8.45
C GLY A 6 -16.98 12.64 9.97
N PRO A 7 -16.27 13.45 10.75
CA PRO A 7 -15.20 14.39 10.39
C PRO A 7 -13.97 13.70 9.75
N VAL A 8 -13.12 14.55 9.16
CA VAL A 8 -11.88 14.08 8.53
C VAL A 8 -10.77 13.87 9.56
N TYR A 9 -10.78 14.64 10.64
CA TYR A 9 -9.77 14.62 11.69
C TYR A 9 -10.30 13.98 12.98
N GLU A 10 -9.44 13.25 13.71
CA GLU A 10 -9.83 12.54 14.92
C GLU A 10 -10.31 13.48 16.06
N ASP A 11 -9.66 14.61 16.22
CA ASP A 11 -9.97 15.60 17.25
C ASP A 11 -11.39 16.20 17.12
N GLU A 12 -11.99 16.11 15.93
CA GLU A 12 -13.36 16.55 15.68
C GLU A 12 -14.41 15.45 15.91
N LEU A 13 -13.99 14.18 16.13
CA LEU A 13 -14.91 13.06 16.26
C LEU A 13 -15.72 13.07 17.56
N ALA A 14 -15.11 13.41 18.69
CA ALA A 14 -15.75 13.26 19.99
C ALA A 14 -17.11 14.00 20.11
N PRO A 15 -17.28 15.28 19.67
CA PRO A 15 -18.57 15.95 19.73
C PRO A 15 -19.61 15.33 18.80
N VAL A 16 -19.20 14.79 17.64
CA VAL A 16 -20.09 14.13 16.68
C VAL A 16 -20.58 12.81 17.23
N LEU A 17 -19.67 11.99 17.77
CA LEU A 17 -19.99 10.67 18.32
C LEU A 17 -20.95 10.75 19.50
N ARG A 18 -20.82 11.76 20.36
CA ARG A 18 -21.75 11.96 21.49
C ARG A 18 -23.21 12.07 21.04
N ILE A 19 -23.45 12.71 19.88
CA ILE A 19 -24.81 12.82 19.33
C ILE A 19 -25.18 11.56 18.56
N ALA A 20 -24.24 11.04 17.78
CA ALA A 20 -24.46 9.88 16.94
C ALA A 20 -24.79 8.61 17.74
N GLU A 21 -24.13 8.40 18.89
CA GLU A 21 -24.41 7.29 19.81
C GLU A 21 -25.81 7.36 20.40
N GLN A 22 -26.25 8.54 20.80
CA GLN A 22 -27.60 8.74 21.35
C GLN A 22 -28.70 8.44 20.34
N GLU A 23 -28.44 8.76 19.08
CA GLU A 23 -29.39 8.59 17.98
C GLU A 23 -29.21 7.27 17.21
N GLY A 24 -28.19 6.47 17.54
CA GLY A 24 -27.83 5.26 16.82
C GLY A 24 -27.40 5.50 15.37
N ILE A 25 -26.77 6.66 15.08
CA ILE A 25 -26.37 7.06 13.74
C ILE A 25 -24.92 6.62 13.46
N PRO A 26 -24.64 5.81 12.43
CA PRO A 26 -23.28 5.44 12.03
C PRO A 26 -22.45 6.66 11.60
N VAL A 27 -21.19 6.68 12.03
CA VAL A 27 -20.20 7.72 11.67
C VAL A 27 -19.04 7.07 10.93
N VAL A 28 -18.72 7.60 9.76
CA VAL A 28 -17.62 7.12 8.91
C VAL A 28 -16.50 8.14 8.90
N SER A 29 -15.34 7.78 9.46
CA SER A 29 -14.10 8.54 9.29
C SER A 29 -13.38 8.08 8.01
N PRO A 30 -13.33 8.91 6.95
CA PRO A 30 -12.83 8.48 5.65
C PRO A 30 -11.31 8.46 5.55
N LEU A 31 -10.59 9.26 6.35
CA LEU A 31 -9.16 9.51 6.16
C LEU A 31 -8.31 9.28 7.40
N ALA A 32 -8.80 9.62 8.59
CA ALA A 32 -8.00 9.53 9.81
C ALA A 32 -7.78 8.08 10.25
N THR A 33 -6.57 7.81 10.75
CA THR A 33 -6.32 6.71 11.68
C THR A 33 -6.78 7.18 13.05
N ILE A 34 -7.54 6.34 13.76
CA ILE A 34 -8.17 6.70 15.02
C ILE A 34 -7.48 5.95 16.15
N ASP A 35 -6.80 6.68 17.02
CA ASP A 35 -5.96 6.11 18.07
C ASP A 35 -6.58 6.23 19.48
N HIS A 36 -7.42 7.24 19.70
CA HIS A 36 -7.89 7.61 21.05
C HIS A 36 -9.41 7.69 21.19
N THR A 37 -10.13 7.61 20.08
CA THR A 37 -11.59 7.75 20.07
C THR A 37 -12.24 6.40 19.79
N HIS A 38 -13.18 5.99 20.64
CA HIS A 38 -13.82 4.69 20.54
C HIS A 38 -15.34 4.83 20.56
N SER A 39 -16.02 4.10 19.68
CA SER A 39 -17.48 4.10 19.61
C SER A 39 -18.00 2.94 18.75
N ASP A 40 -19.07 2.32 19.20
CA ASP A 40 -19.75 1.23 18.47
C ASP A 40 -20.38 1.67 17.15
N VAL A 41 -20.59 2.98 16.96
CA VAL A 41 -21.13 3.54 15.73
C VAL A 41 -20.05 4.04 14.76
N LEU A 42 -18.77 3.92 15.12
CA LEU A 42 -17.66 4.48 14.35
C LEU A 42 -17.03 3.47 13.39
N PHE A 43 -16.93 3.88 12.12
CA PHE A 43 -16.25 3.17 11.05
C PHE A 43 -15.00 3.94 10.60
N GLN A 44 -13.83 3.33 10.68
CA GLN A 44 -12.56 3.87 10.17
C GLN A 44 -12.25 3.27 8.81
N MET A 45 -12.21 4.10 7.75
CA MET A 45 -11.81 3.65 6.40
C MET A 45 -10.30 3.60 6.21
N ALA A 46 -9.52 4.40 6.95
CA ALA A 46 -8.07 4.25 6.97
C ALA A 46 -7.70 2.86 7.48
N PRO A 47 -6.80 2.12 6.79
CA PRO A 47 -6.49 0.75 7.21
C PRO A 47 -5.70 0.72 8.51
N ASP A 48 -5.93 -0.32 9.30
CA ASP A 48 -5.25 -0.58 10.57
C ASP A 48 -3.72 -0.57 10.40
N PRO A 49 -3.00 0.36 11.05
CA PRO A 49 -1.55 0.44 10.97
C PRO A 49 -0.83 -0.83 11.43
N ALA A 50 -1.39 -1.59 12.37
CA ALA A 50 -0.82 -2.83 12.87
C ALA A 50 -0.74 -3.92 11.78
N ARG A 51 -1.58 -3.84 10.75
CA ARG A 51 -1.62 -4.77 9.61
C ARG A 51 -0.85 -4.30 8.39
N LYS A 52 -0.19 -3.14 8.45
CA LYS A 52 0.44 -2.47 7.31
C LYS A 52 1.32 -3.36 6.45
N TYR A 53 2.11 -4.24 7.06
CA TYR A 53 3.08 -5.07 6.34
C TYR A 53 2.66 -6.54 6.24
N ALA A 54 1.47 -6.91 6.71
CA ALA A 54 1.03 -8.31 6.76
C ALA A 54 1.10 -9.01 5.37
N LYS A 55 0.78 -8.27 4.30
CA LYS A 55 0.84 -8.81 2.92
C LYS A 55 2.27 -9.02 2.38
N LEU A 56 3.31 -8.56 3.08
CA LEU A 56 4.71 -8.86 2.77
C LEU A 56 5.20 -10.17 3.41
N ALA A 57 4.51 -10.72 4.41
CA ALA A 57 4.93 -11.93 5.09
C ALA A 57 5.08 -13.11 4.10
N ARG A 58 4.08 -13.33 3.23
CA ARG A 58 4.10 -14.44 2.27
C ARG A 58 5.27 -14.37 1.29
N PRO A 59 5.53 -13.26 0.56
CA PRO A 59 6.69 -13.18 -0.32
C PRO A 59 8.02 -13.29 0.43
N LEU A 60 8.16 -12.69 1.61
CA LEU A 60 9.38 -12.74 2.42
C LEU A 60 9.71 -14.14 2.93
N ASN A 61 8.70 -15.00 3.14
CA ASN A 61 8.87 -16.38 3.61
C ASN A 61 8.70 -17.42 2.48
N SER A 62 8.94 -17.04 1.23
CA SER A 62 8.76 -17.89 0.05
C SER A 62 9.91 -18.89 -0.20
N GLY A 63 10.92 -18.92 0.64
CA GLY A 63 12.13 -19.76 0.46
C GLY A 63 13.15 -19.15 -0.51
N ARG A 64 12.92 -17.94 -1.02
CA ARG A 64 13.87 -17.19 -1.84
C ARG A 64 14.97 -16.59 -0.97
N ARG A 65 16.15 -16.37 -1.55
CA ARG A 65 17.22 -15.63 -0.90
C ARG A 65 16.79 -14.18 -0.63
N VAL A 66 16.88 -13.71 0.61
CA VAL A 66 16.52 -12.35 1.01
C VAL A 66 17.77 -11.53 1.18
N VAL A 67 17.81 -10.34 0.56
CA VAL A 67 18.91 -9.38 0.70
C VAL A 67 18.35 -8.04 1.15
N LEU A 68 18.77 -7.54 2.30
CA LEU A 68 18.42 -6.22 2.80
C LEU A 68 19.43 -5.19 2.27
N ILE A 69 18.97 -4.22 1.49
CA ILE A 69 19.80 -3.17 0.90
C ILE A 69 19.69 -1.91 1.75
N TYR A 70 20.77 -1.60 2.43
CA TYR A 70 20.93 -0.40 3.26
C TYR A 70 21.49 0.75 2.43
N SER A 71 21.16 1.98 2.80
CA SER A 71 21.69 3.21 2.23
C SER A 71 21.93 4.26 3.33
N GLN A 72 22.33 5.45 2.94
CA GLN A 72 22.52 6.55 3.89
C GLN A 72 21.21 6.93 4.60
N HIS A 73 20.07 6.89 3.88
CA HIS A 73 18.74 7.24 4.42
C HIS A 73 17.87 5.99 4.58
N THR A 74 18.39 5.02 5.35
CA THR A 74 17.64 3.80 5.68
C THR A 74 16.44 4.15 6.57
N ASP A 75 15.25 3.68 6.17
CA ASP A 75 14.01 3.73 6.97
C ASP A 75 14.06 2.63 8.03
N THR A 76 14.42 3.01 9.24
CA THR A 76 14.58 2.07 10.37
C THR A 76 13.26 1.44 10.81
N ALA A 77 12.13 2.14 10.65
CA ALA A 77 10.83 1.59 10.99
C ALA A 77 10.43 0.50 9.99
N PHE A 78 10.68 0.72 8.70
CA PHE A 78 10.46 -0.30 7.68
C PHE A 78 11.42 -1.49 7.84
N GLU A 79 12.68 -1.24 8.14
CA GLU A 79 13.68 -2.29 8.45
C GLU A 79 13.20 -3.20 9.58
N GLN A 80 12.78 -2.61 10.71
CA GLN A 80 12.29 -3.36 11.87
C GLN A 80 11.06 -4.18 11.52
N ALA A 81 10.13 -3.61 10.78
CA ALA A 81 8.92 -4.31 10.35
C ALA A 81 9.24 -5.51 9.43
N VAL A 82 10.17 -5.34 8.48
CA VAL A 82 10.62 -6.44 7.61
C VAL A 82 11.28 -7.55 8.42
N LYS A 83 12.20 -7.21 9.32
CA LYS A 83 12.87 -8.18 10.19
C LYS A 83 11.90 -8.95 11.07
N ALA A 84 10.86 -8.29 11.58
CA ALA A 84 9.82 -8.93 12.38
C ALA A 84 8.99 -9.96 11.56
N LEU A 85 8.90 -9.80 10.24
CA LEU A 85 8.19 -10.74 9.36
C LEU A 85 9.04 -11.97 8.98
N ILE A 86 10.35 -11.94 9.20
CA ILE A 86 11.31 -13.00 8.82
C ILE A 86 12.17 -13.48 10.00
N PRO A 87 11.60 -13.78 11.19
CA PRO A 87 12.40 -14.11 12.36
C PRO A 87 13.28 -15.34 12.15
N ASP A 88 12.81 -16.31 11.36
CA ASP A 88 13.47 -17.60 11.10
C ASP A 88 14.10 -17.70 9.70
N VAL A 89 14.05 -16.62 8.91
CA VAL A 89 14.63 -16.57 7.55
C VAL A 89 16.01 -15.92 7.62
N GLY A 90 17.03 -16.64 7.19
CA GLY A 90 18.35 -16.05 6.98
C GLY A 90 18.32 -14.99 5.89
N TYR A 91 18.95 -13.85 6.13
CA TYR A 91 19.08 -12.80 5.14
C TYR A 91 20.53 -12.32 5.02
N GLU A 92 20.86 -11.84 3.82
CA GLU A 92 22.12 -11.15 3.55
C GLU A 92 21.92 -9.63 3.67
N THR A 93 23.00 -8.90 3.85
CA THR A 93 22.98 -7.44 3.86
C THR A 93 23.89 -6.88 2.78
N PHE A 94 23.44 -5.82 2.12
CA PHE A 94 24.25 -5.06 1.16
C PHE A 94 24.14 -3.57 1.49
N ARG A 95 25.28 -2.88 1.59
CA ARG A 95 25.32 -1.44 1.75
C ARG A 95 25.53 -0.77 0.41
N TYR A 96 24.54 -0.02 -0.03
CA TYR A 96 24.62 0.74 -1.27
C TYR A 96 25.26 2.11 -1.00
N GLU A 97 26.31 2.38 -1.77
CA GLU A 97 26.96 3.67 -1.91
C GLU A 97 27.20 3.94 -3.40
N GLN A 98 27.41 5.20 -3.79
CA GLN A 98 27.69 5.51 -5.17
C GLN A 98 28.96 4.79 -5.63
N GLY A 99 28.87 4.03 -6.74
CA GLY A 99 29.95 3.19 -7.24
C GLY A 99 30.01 1.77 -6.65
N SER A 100 29.13 1.41 -5.72
CA SER A 100 29.04 0.04 -5.21
C SER A 100 28.74 -0.96 -6.34
N ASN A 101 29.40 -2.13 -6.31
CA ASN A 101 29.10 -3.22 -7.24
C ASN A 101 27.82 -3.97 -6.81
N ILE A 102 26.64 -3.35 -7.04
CA ILE A 102 25.34 -3.96 -6.72
C ILE A 102 25.08 -5.23 -7.54
N GLY A 103 25.76 -5.42 -8.67
CA GLY A 103 25.68 -6.65 -9.47
C GLY A 103 26.16 -7.91 -8.70
N SER A 104 26.96 -7.74 -7.65
CA SER A 104 27.44 -8.85 -6.83
C SER A 104 26.34 -9.60 -6.09
N ILE A 105 25.20 -8.93 -5.81
CA ILE A 105 24.04 -9.58 -5.17
C ILE A 105 23.07 -10.20 -6.18
N LEU A 106 23.28 -10.01 -7.48
CA LEU A 106 22.47 -10.62 -8.53
C LEU A 106 23.05 -11.97 -8.94
N SER A 107 22.21 -12.98 -9.00
CA SER A 107 22.60 -14.33 -9.42
C SER A 107 21.69 -14.80 -10.55
N ALA A 108 22.27 -15.49 -11.53
CA ALA A 108 21.49 -16.16 -12.57
C ALA A 108 21.00 -17.55 -12.12
N ARG A 109 21.47 -18.05 -10.97
CA ARG A 109 21.17 -19.41 -10.46
C ARG A 109 20.05 -19.40 -9.43
N ASP A 110 20.00 -18.35 -8.61
CA ASP A 110 19.10 -18.29 -7.47
C ASP A 110 18.16 -17.09 -7.59
N SER A 111 16.88 -17.30 -7.30
CA SER A 111 15.92 -16.22 -7.22
C SER A 111 16.11 -15.45 -5.90
N ALA A 112 16.21 -14.13 -6.00
CA ALA A 112 16.39 -13.26 -4.84
C ALA A 112 15.20 -12.31 -4.63
N LEU A 113 15.00 -11.95 -3.37
CA LEU A 113 14.10 -10.90 -2.94
C LEU A 113 14.95 -9.78 -2.32
N LEU A 114 15.01 -8.65 -2.99
CA LEU A 114 15.83 -7.51 -2.61
C LEU A 114 14.95 -6.50 -1.89
N VAL A 115 15.19 -6.29 -0.60
CA VAL A 115 14.45 -5.32 0.19
C VAL A 115 15.24 -4.02 0.26
N VAL A 116 14.79 -2.99 -0.43
CA VAL A 116 15.44 -1.68 -0.44
C VAL A 116 14.89 -0.83 0.69
N LEU A 117 15.73 -0.60 1.69
CA LEU A 117 15.35 0.05 2.94
C LEU A 117 15.39 1.59 2.89
N SER A 118 15.74 2.19 1.76
CA SER A 118 15.78 3.65 1.64
C SER A 118 14.38 4.27 1.60
N GLY A 119 14.20 5.32 2.40
CA GLY A 119 13.02 6.20 2.35
C GLY A 119 13.20 7.43 1.47
N LYS A 120 14.39 7.62 0.84
CA LYS A 120 14.70 8.80 0.02
C LYS A 120 14.61 8.50 -1.47
N GLU A 121 13.76 9.26 -2.16
CA GLU A 121 13.44 9.06 -3.59
C GLU A 121 14.67 8.99 -4.48
N THR A 122 15.64 9.91 -4.33
CA THR A 122 16.86 9.96 -5.15
C THR A 122 17.79 8.76 -4.94
N GLU A 123 17.84 8.20 -3.73
CA GLU A 123 18.60 6.97 -3.48
C GLU A 123 17.90 5.76 -4.08
N VAL A 124 16.59 5.68 -3.95
CA VAL A 124 15.78 4.61 -4.54
C VAL A 124 15.92 4.60 -6.06
N ASP A 125 15.83 5.76 -6.71
CA ASP A 125 16.08 5.90 -8.15
C ASP A 125 17.45 5.36 -8.54
N SER A 126 18.50 5.79 -7.84
CA SER A 126 19.88 5.35 -8.08
C SER A 126 20.05 3.83 -7.87
N ILE A 127 19.45 3.26 -6.83
CA ILE A 127 19.50 1.82 -6.56
C ILE A 127 18.78 1.03 -7.65
N LEU A 128 17.58 1.43 -8.03
CA LEU A 128 16.80 0.76 -9.08
C LEU A 128 17.49 0.85 -10.46
N ALA A 129 18.05 2.00 -10.79
CA ALA A 129 18.83 2.19 -12.01
C ALA A 129 20.09 1.31 -12.04
N ALA A 130 20.80 1.23 -10.90
CA ALA A 130 22.00 0.39 -10.78
C ALA A 130 21.66 -1.11 -10.88
N LEU A 131 20.56 -1.58 -10.27
CA LEU A 131 20.08 -2.96 -10.40
C LEU A 131 19.71 -3.30 -11.85
N ALA A 132 18.94 -2.44 -12.51
CA ALA A 132 18.54 -2.63 -13.91
C ALA A 132 19.76 -2.65 -14.84
N SER A 133 20.74 -1.75 -14.63
CA SER A 133 21.99 -1.73 -15.38
C SER A 133 22.84 -2.98 -15.16
N ALA A 134 23.00 -3.41 -13.90
CA ALA A 134 23.73 -4.62 -13.56
C ALA A 134 23.11 -5.87 -14.20
N SER A 135 21.77 -5.98 -14.14
CA SER A 135 21.03 -7.07 -14.80
C SER A 135 21.26 -7.08 -16.32
N SER A 136 21.18 -5.93 -16.96
CA SER A 136 21.44 -5.78 -18.40
C SER A 136 22.88 -6.17 -18.77
N ASN A 137 23.86 -5.80 -17.94
CA ASN A 137 25.27 -6.16 -18.16
C ASN A 137 25.53 -7.66 -18.02
N ILE A 138 24.84 -8.35 -17.11
CA ILE A 138 24.93 -9.81 -16.95
C ILE A 138 24.41 -10.50 -18.23
N ILE A 139 23.26 -10.05 -18.73
CA ILE A 139 22.68 -10.58 -20.00
C ILE A 139 23.59 -10.29 -21.18
N ALA A 140 24.13 -9.07 -21.31
CA ALA A 140 25.02 -8.68 -22.40
C ALA A 140 26.32 -9.51 -22.45
N ARG A 141 26.76 -10.08 -21.32
CA ARG A 141 27.91 -11.00 -21.23
C ARG A 141 27.54 -12.44 -21.54
N GLY A 142 26.33 -12.72 -22.01
CA GLY A 142 25.86 -14.05 -22.39
C GLY A 142 25.37 -14.93 -21.23
N HIS A 143 25.15 -14.35 -20.05
CA HIS A 143 24.55 -15.08 -18.93
C HIS A 143 23.01 -14.98 -18.94
N SER A 144 22.36 -15.93 -18.28
CA SER A 144 20.91 -15.88 -18.06
C SER A 144 20.51 -14.65 -17.24
N ALA A 145 19.31 -14.12 -17.49
CA ALA A 145 18.76 -12.99 -16.75
C ALA A 145 18.65 -13.32 -15.25
N PRO A 146 19.17 -12.46 -14.37
CA PRO A 146 19.00 -12.64 -12.92
C PRO A 146 17.52 -12.64 -12.54
N GLN A 147 17.15 -13.56 -11.68
CA GLN A 147 15.79 -13.65 -11.15
C GLN A 147 15.72 -12.95 -9.81
N TYR A 148 15.14 -11.77 -9.76
CA TYR A 148 14.94 -11.02 -8.52
C TYR A 148 13.69 -10.16 -8.59
N ASP A 149 13.11 -9.86 -7.42
CA ASP A 149 12.07 -8.86 -7.24
C ASP A 149 12.53 -7.89 -6.16
N VAL A 150 12.04 -6.65 -6.23
CA VAL A 150 12.37 -5.61 -5.25
C VAL A 150 11.16 -5.32 -4.38
N ILE A 151 11.36 -5.32 -3.06
CA ILE A 151 10.40 -4.81 -2.09
C ILE A 151 10.85 -3.43 -1.65
N GLY A 152 9.98 -2.44 -1.81
CA GLY A 152 10.17 -1.07 -1.40
C GLY A 152 9.37 -0.66 -0.17
N GLY A 153 9.75 0.47 0.40
CA GLY A 153 9.07 1.06 1.55
C GLY A 153 7.69 1.66 1.21
N PRO A 154 6.89 1.96 2.25
CA PRO A 154 5.50 2.41 2.07
C PRO A 154 5.37 3.80 1.44
N HIS A 155 6.44 4.58 1.40
CA HIS A 155 6.44 5.92 0.82
C HIS A 155 6.65 5.92 -0.71
N TRP A 156 6.99 4.79 -1.31
CA TRP A 156 7.33 4.69 -2.74
C TRP A 156 6.16 5.02 -3.67
N ASN A 157 4.92 4.89 -3.20
CA ASN A 157 3.74 5.32 -3.95
C ASN A 157 3.66 6.83 -4.18
N ARG A 158 4.42 7.63 -3.40
CA ARG A 158 4.47 9.10 -3.47
C ARG A 158 5.66 9.63 -4.25
N PHE A 159 6.53 8.76 -4.75
CA PHE A 159 7.70 9.14 -5.53
C PHE A 159 7.26 9.49 -6.95
N ASP A 160 7.47 10.73 -7.35
CA ASP A 160 7.01 11.26 -8.65
C ASP A 160 8.15 11.42 -9.66
N ASN A 161 9.41 11.47 -9.20
CA ASN A 161 10.57 11.72 -10.05
C ASN A 161 11.33 10.45 -10.49
N ILE A 162 10.89 9.27 -10.09
CA ILE A 162 11.46 8.00 -10.54
C ILE A 162 10.81 7.58 -11.86
N ASP A 163 11.63 7.22 -12.85
CA ASP A 163 11.12 6.59 -14.06
C ASP A 163 10.37 5.28 -13.72
N ARG A 164 9.08 5.25 -13.98
CA ARG A 164 8.22 4.09 -13.71
C ARG A 164 8.68 2.83 -14.45
N ASN A 165 9.43 2.95 -15.54
CA ASN A 165 10.04 1.80 -16.18
C ASN A 165 11.03 1.05 -15.27
N LEU A 166 11.68 1.75 -14.34
CA LEU A 166 12.55 1.11 -13.34
C LEU A 166 11.75 0.23 -12.37
N PHE A 167 10.50 0.60 -12.07
CA PHE A 167 9.64 -0.23 -11.23
C PHE A 167 9.30 -1.55 -11.94
N PHE A 168 8.94 -1.50 -13.20
CA PHE A 168 8.65 -2.71 -13.99
C PHE A 168 9.89 -3.58 -14.19
N LYS A 169 11.04 -2.99 -14.59
CA LYS A 169 12.29 -3.70 -14.80
C LYS A 169 12.80 -4.44 -13.56
N ASN A 170 12.56 -3.88 -12.38
CA ASN A 170 12.98 -4.47 -11.10
C ASN A 170 11.85 -5.24 -10.40
N ARG A 171 10.70 -5.39 -11.03
CA ARG A 171 9.50 -6.04 -10.46
C ARG A 171 9.22 -5.56 -9.04
N VAL A 172 9.09 -4.24 -8.90
CA VAL A 172 8.93 -3.57 -7.62
C VAL A 172 7.58 -3.91 -6.98
N THR A 173 7.61 -4.20 -5.70
CA THR A 173 6.45 -4.37 -4.84
C THR A 173 6.54 -3.43 -3.64
N PHE A 174 5.44 -2.79 -3.27
CA PHE A 174 5.33 -2.02 -2.03
C PHE A 174 3.90 -2.03 -1.47
N ILE A 175 3.75 -1.61 -0.21
CA ILE A 175 2.45 -1.52 0.45
C ILE A 175 1.95 -0.08 0.37
N SER A 176 0.67 0.07 0.06
CA SER A 176 -0.01 1.37 -0.01
C SER A 176 -1.40 1.29 0.60
N THR A 177 -1.93 2.43 1.02
CA THR A 177 -3.36 2.55 1.39
C THR A 177 -4.26 2.65 0.17
N TYR A 178 -3.69 2.95 -0.99
CA TYR A 178 -4.40 3.21 -2.22
C TYR A 178 -3.45 3.21 -3.42
N HIS A 179 -3.90 2.74 -4.56
CA HIS A 179 -3.19 2.87 -5.84
C HIS A 179 -4.19 3.01 -6.99
N ALA A 180 -4.06 4.09 -7.78
CA ALA A 180 -4.90 4.28 -8.97
C ALA A 180 -4.33 3.50 -10.17
N LYS A 181 -4.92 2.35 -10.45
CA LYS A 181 -4.60 1.54 -11.64
C LYS A 181 -5.34 2.12 -12.86
N ARG A 182 -4.75 3.15 -13.48
CA ARG A 182 -5.39 3.94 -14.55
C ARG A 182 -5.55 3.23 -15.89
N ASP A 183 -5.01 2.03 -16.03
CA ASP A 183 -5.29 1.11 -17.16
C ASP A 183 -6.59 0.32 -16.97
N ASP A 184 -7.19 0.29 -15.77
CA ASP A 184 -8.52 -0.27 -15.51
C ASP A 184 -9.61 0.65 -16.08
N GLU A 185 -10.58 0.06 -16.80
CA GLU A 185 -11.66 0.80 -17.46
C GLU A 185 -12.57 1.54 -16.46
N ARG A 186 -12.82 0.96 -15.28
CA ARG A 186 -13.64 1.59 -14.24
C ARG A 186 -12.98 2.85 -13.72
N ILE A 187 -11.64 2.79 -13.51
CA ILE A 187 -10.85 3.95 -13.06
C ILE A 187 -10.86 5.03 -14.13
N ARG A 188 -10.62 4.68 -15.40
CA ARG A 188 -10.67 5.66 -16.51
C ARG A 188 -12.05 6.31 -16.62
N THR A 189 -13.11 5.54 -16.46
CA THR A 189 -14.47 6.06 -16.48
C THR A 189 -14.72 7.03 -15.34
N PHE A 190 -14.28 6.70 -14.12
CA PHE A 190 -14.35 7.59 -12.98
C PHE A 190 -13.54 8.87 -13.21
N ASP A 191 -12.27 8.74 -13.62
CA ASP A 191 -11.37 9.87 -13.88
C ASP A 191 -11.95 10.82 -14.91
N ASN A 192 -12.48 10.31 -16.03
CA ASN A 192 -13.08 11.13 -17.08
C ASN A 192 -14.32 11.88 -16.59
N ARG A 193 -15.19 11.24 -15.81
CA ARG A 193 -16.36 11.90 -15.20
C ARG A 193 -15.93 12.97 -14.18
N TYR A 194 -14.93 12.66 -13.38
CA TYR A 194 -14.41 13.61 -12.39
C TYR A 194 -13.78 14.84 -13.06
N ILE A 195 -12.94 14.63 -14.09
CA ILE A 195 -12.35 15.74 -14.89
C ILE A 195 -13.44 16.59 -15.54
N SER A 196 -14.47 15.96 -16.11
CA SER A 196 -15.58 16.68 -16.73
C SER A 196 -16.36 17.54 -15.73
N ALA A 197 -16.49 17.08 -14.48
CA ALA A 197 -17.24 17.78 -13.44
C ALA A 197 -16.41 18.87 -12.73
N PHE A 198 -15.11 18.63 -12.51
CA PHE A 198 -14.27 19.45 -11.63
C PHE A 198 -13.06 20.10 -12.33
N GLY A 199 -12.78 19.76 -13.59
CA GLY A 199 -11.68 20.36 -14.38
C GLY A 199 -10.28 19.93 -13.94
N SER A 200 -10.15 18.94 -13.07
CA SER A 200 -8.86 18.45 -12.53
C SER A 200 -8.83 16.93 -12.41
N LEU A 201 -7.63 16.37 -12.37
CA LEU A 201 -7.46 14.93 -12.08
C LEU A 201 -7.91 14.63 -10.65
N PRO A 202 -8.56 13.46 -10.42
CA PRO A 202 -8.89 13.03 -9.08
C PRO A 202 -7.63 12.72 -8.26
N THR A 203 -7.71 13.03 -6.98
CA THR A 203 -6.68 12.72 -5.98
C THR A 203 -7.08 11.51 -5.14
N LEU A 204 -6.20 11.09 -4.22
CA LEU A 204 -6.55 10.08 -3.21
C LEU A 204 -7.87 10.42 -2.50
N TYR A 205 -8.08 11.69 -2.17
CA TYR A 205 -9.29 12.14 -1.46
C TYR A 205 -10.56 11.98 -2.30
N SER A 206 -10.47 12.22 -3.61
CA SER A 206 -11.58 12.05 -4.55
C SER A 206 -12.03 10.59 -4.62
N TYR A 207 -11.08 9.67 -4.72
CA TYR A 207 -11.36 8.23 -4.73
C TYR A 207 -11.92 7.74 -3.39
N ARG A 208 -11.37 8.21 -2.26
CA ARG A 208 -11.87 7.88 -0.91
C ARG A 208 -13.30 8.38 -0.69
N GLY A 209 -13.60 9.59 -1.14
CA GLY A 209 -14.96 10.12 -1.07
C GLY A 209 -15.96 9.31 -1.89
N TYR A 210 -15.56 8.90 -3.10
CA TYR A 210 -16.37 8.01 -3.93
C TYR A 210 -16.60 6.64 -3.26
N ASP A 211 -15.53 6.03 -2.78
CA ASP A 211 -15.60 4.74 -2.10
C ASP A 211 -16.50 4.80 -0.86
N ALA A 212 -16.38 5.86 -0.05
CA ALA A 212 -17.25 6.08 1.11
C ALA A 212 -18.73 6.18 0.70
N ALA A 213 -19.02 6.96 -0.33
CA ALA A 213 -20.39 7.14 -0.80
C ALA A 213 -21.01 5.83 -1.33
N VAL A 214 -20.24 5.03 -2.06
CA VAL A 214 -20.71 3.75 -2.62
C VAL A 214 -20.89 2.71 -1.52
N LEU A 215 -19.89 2.53 -0.64
CA LEU A 215 -19.96 1.53 0.42
C LEU A 215 -21.10 1.79 1.38
N PHE A 216 -21.12 2.99 1.96
CA PHE A 216 -22.06 3.29 3.02
C PHE A 216 -23.43 3.71 2.49
N GLY A 217 -23.50 4.26 1.26
CA GLY A 217 -24.76 4.48 0.57
C GLY A 217 -25.50 3.18 0.28
N SER A 218 -24.79 2.12 -0.10
CA SER A 218 -25.41 0.78 -0.30
C SER A 218 -25.83 0.17 1.03
N ALA A 219 -25.00 0.27 2.06
CA ALA A 219 -25.28 -0.26 3.39
C ALA A 219 -26.47 0.39 4.11
N MET A 220 -26.86 1.62 3.70
CA MET A 220 -28.04 2.29 4.26
C MET A 220 -29.38 1.59 3.99
N PHE A 221 -29.43 0.73 2.99
CA PHE A 221 -30.65 -0.02 2.64
C PHE A 221 -30.77 -1.35 3.38
N ASP A 222 -29.69 -1.78 4.03
CA ASP A 222 -29.60 -3.00 4.84
C ASP A 222 -29.22 -2.64 6.29
N ASP A 223 -29.08 -3.66 7.14
CA ASP A 223 -28.46 -3.43 8.47
C ASP A 223 -26.98 -3.09 8.28
N ILE A 224 -26.64 -1.82 8.42
CA ILE A 224 -25.28 -1.31 8.26
C ILE A 224 -24.25 -2.04 9.15
N ASN A 225 -24.69 -2.58 10.29
CA ASN A 225 -23.83 -3.30 11.21
C ASN A 225 -23.54 -4.73 10.73
N GLY A 226 -24.54 -5.42 10.16
CA GLY A 226 -24.38 -6.74 9.58
C GLY A 226 -23.83 -6.73 8.16
N PHE A 227 -24.02 -5.64 7.41
CA PHE A 227 -23.60 -5.51 6.02
C PHE A 227 -22.09 -5.70 5.82
N PHE A 228 -21.27 -5.25 6.78
CA PHE A 228 -19.80 -5.30 6.68
C PHE A 228 -19.18 -6.51 7.38
N ASP A 229 -19.95 -7.39 8.00
CA ASP A 229 -19.41 -8.51 8.74
C ASP A 229 -18.78 -9.54 7.78
N ASP A 230 -17.48 -9.80 7.98
CA ASP A 230 -16.66 -10.81 7.26
C ASP A 230 -16.54 -10.68 5.72
N GLU A 231 -17.07 -9.64 5.10
CA GLU A 231 -16.97 -9.42 3.67
C GLU A 231 -15.91 -8.39 3.28
N THR A 232 -15.35 -8.59 2.08
CA THR A 232 -14.43 -7.62 1.46
C THR A 232 -15.12 -6.93 0.30
N PHE A 233 -15.21 -5.62 0.37
CA PHE A 233 -15.84 -4.78 -0.64
C PHE A 233 -14.77 -4.06 -1.45
N THR A 234 -15.00 -3.91 -2.75
CA THR A 234 -14.10 -3.18 -3.65
C THR A 234 -14.94 -2.22 -4.51
N PRO A 235 -15.30 -1.03 -3.98
CA PRO A 235 -16.21 -0.11 -4.66
C PRO A 235 -15.67 0.35 -6.01
N LEU A 236 -14.45 0.85 -6.04
CA LEU A 236 -13.77 1.21 -7.28
C LEU A 236 -12.59 0.28 -7.55
N GLN A 237 -11.55 0.31 -6.70
CA GLN A 237 -10.42 -0.63 -6.78
C GLN A 237 -9.72 -0.87 -5.44
N THR A 238 -9.94 -0.05 -4.42
CA THR A 238 -9.41 -0.24 -3.08
C THR A 238 -10.28 -1.24 -2.34
N PRO A 239 -9.71 -2.33 -1.79
CA PRO A 239 -10.46 -3.26 -0.97
C PRO A 239 -10.70 -2.67 0.43
N TYR A 240 -11.86 -2.97 0.99
CA TYR A 240 -12.26 -2.64 2.35
C TYR A 240 -12.82 -3.87 3.03
N ARG A 241 -12.29 -4.18 4.20
CA ARG A 241 -12.82 -5.20 5.10
C ARG A 241 -12.81 -4.64 6.50
N PHE A 242 -13.99 -4.49 7.08
CA PHE A 242 -14.12 -3.94 8.42
C PHE A 242 -14.12 -5.06 9.45
N THR A 243 -13.34 -4.86 10.52
CA THR A 243 -13.32 -5.75 11.68
C THR A 243 -13.59 -4.92 12.93
N ARG A 244 -14.44 -5.44 13.81
CA ARG A 244 -14.73 -4.79 15.08
C ARG A 244 -13.54 -4.95 16.01
N THR A 245 -13.05 -3.85 16.57
CA THR A 245 -12.02 -3.85 17.62
C THR A 245 -12.62 -4.17 18.98
N ALA A 246 -11.78 -4.48 19.97
CA ALA A 246 -12.21 -4.68 21.35
C ALA A 246 -12.89 -3.42 21.94
N ASP A 247 -12.51 -2.24 21.45
CA ASP A 247 -13.02 -0.95 21.90
C ASP A 247 -14.29 -0.51 21.15
N GLY A 248 -14.80 -1.33 20.23
CA GLY A 248 -16.07 -1.13 19.53
C GLY A 248 -15.96 -0.58 18.12
N ASN A 249 -14.90 0.16 17.77
CA ASN A 249 -14.72 0.70 16.43
C ASN A 249 -14.71 -0.40 15.36
N ARG A 250 -15.23 -0.10 14.18
CA ARG A 250 -15.02 -0.94 12.98
C ARG A 250 -13.92 -0.35 12.16
N VAL A 251 -12.80 -1.08 12.05
CA VAL A 251 -11.59 -0.63 11.39
C VAL A 251 -11.35 -1.43 10.11
N ASN A 252 -11.06 -0.73 9.02
CA ASN A 252 -10.63 -1.39 7.79
C ASN A 252 -9.30 -2.11 8.01
N THR A 253 -9.21 -3.38 7.63
CA THR A 253 -8.01 -4.20 7.78
C THR A 253 -7.20 -4.35 6.50
N GLU A 254 -7.70 -3.83 5.37
CA GLU A 254 -7.11 -4.05 4.06
C GLU A 254 -6.09 -2.98 3.69
N TRP A 255 -4.85 -3.43 3.45
CA TRP A 255 -3.80 -2.70 2.78
C TRP A 255 -3.67 -3.21 1.34
N VAL A 256 -3.24 -2.37 0.44
CA VAL A 256 -2.98 -2.74 -0.95
C VAL A 256 -1.51 -3.08 -1.14
N ARG A 257 -1.21 -4.29 -1.61
CA ARG A 257 0.10 -4.64 -2.13
C ARG A 257 0.13 -4.34 -3.62
N VAL A 258 0.94 -3.38 -4.03
CA VAL A 258 1.11 -2.97 -5.42
C VAL A 258 2.29 -3.72 -6.00
N VAL A 259 2.08 -4.46 -7.09
CA VAL A 259 3.10 -5.28 -7.74
C VAL A 259 3.27 -4.83 -9.19
N TYR A 260 4.47 -4.39 -9.53
CA TYR A 260 4.86 -4.06 -10.90
C TYR A 260 5.45 -5.30 -11.58
N ASN A 261 4.80 -5.79 -12.63
CA ASN A 261 5.19 -7.00 -13.34
C ASN A 261 6.11 -6.68 -14.52
N ASP A 262 6.95 -7.62 -14.94
CA ASP A 262 7.88 -7.50 -16.08
C ASP A 262 7.19 -7.33 -17.43
N ASN A 263 5.92 -7.71 -17.53
CA ASN A 263 5.08 -7.49 -18.71
C ASN A 263 4.41 -6.09 -18.73
N TYR A 264 4.91 -5.14 -17.95
CA TYR A 264 4.39 -3.77 -17.81
C TYR A 264 2.95 -3.66 -17.31
N THR A 265 2.47 -4.64 -16.57
CA THR A 265 1.18 -4.57 -15.86
C THR A 265 1.37 -4.31 -14.37
N ILE A 266 0.34 -3.78 -13.72
CA ILE A 266 0.28 -3.61 -12.26
C ILE A 266 -0.79 -4.55 -11.70
N THR A 267 -0.42 -5.35 -10.69
CA THR A 267 -1.35 -6.16 -9.92
C THR A 267 -1.57 -5.53 -8.56
N LEU A 268 -2.81 -5.49 -8.11
CA LEU A 268 -3.20 -5.07 -6.75
C LEU A 268 -3.66 -6.31 -5.97
N GLU A 269 -3.08 -6.52 -4.78
CA GLU A 269 -3.36 -7.70 -3.93
C GLU A 269 -3.67 -7.30 -2.49
#